data_5a7ea97f020803612c7dbd6561a55eaa
#
_entry.id   5a7ea97f020803612c7dbd6561a55eaa
#
_cell.length_a   1.000
_cell.length_b   1.000
_cell.length_c   1.000
_cell.angle_alpha   90.00
_cell.angle_beta   90.00
_cell.angle_gamma   90.00
#
_symmetry.space_group_name_H-M   'P 1'
#
loop_
_entity.id
_entity.type
_entity.pdbx_description
1 polymer ?
#
loop_
_entity_poly.entity_id
_entity_poly.type
_entity_poly.pdbx_seq_one_letter_code
_entity_poly.pdbx_strand_id
1 'polypeptide(L)'
;MKRIIIFLLMTLGLNATEINWFESYTKASEIAKSQNKPMLLFINRIDCGACQMMKEIVFTDKIIYPYINEHFIPVSLNINKNDAPKTLQSEMTPTFHFVKYDGTKVRETLVGGKTGKFYLNILKEAVAAYK
;
A
#
# COMPACT_ATOMS: atom_id res chain seq x y z
N MET A 1 -11.63 46.51 24.02
CA MET A 1 -12.31 45.24 23.72
C MET A 1 -11.49 44.45 22.71
N LYS A 2 -10.87 43.38 23.14
CA LYS A 2 -10.14 42.49 22.21
C LYS A 2 -11.14 41.54 21.55
N ARG A 3 -11.32 41.67 20.23
CA ARG A 3 -12.07 40.71 19.43
C ARG A 3 -11.23 39.46 19.26
N ILE A 4 -11.61 38.37 19.93
CA ILE A 4 -11.02 37.06 19.71
C ILE A 4 -11.64 36.50 18.42
N ILE A 5 -10.85 36.52 17.35
CA ILE A 5 -11.21 35.83 16.11
C ILE A 5 -10.84 34.37 16.32
N ILE A 6 -11.84 33.56 16.62
CA ILE A 6 -11.70 32.11 16.66
C ILE A 6 -11.62 31.67 15.20
N PHE A 7 -10.41 31.37 14.73
CA PHE A 7 -10.23 30.63 13.48
C PHE A 7 -10.67 29.19 13.73
N LEU A 8 -11.91 28.90 13.34
CA LEU A 8 -12.39 27.53 13.24
C LEU A 8 -11.65 26.87 12.10
N LEU A 9 -10.56 26.18 12.41
CA LEU A 9 -9.87 25.29 11.48
C LEU A 9 -10.85 24.15 11.16
N MET A 10 -11.59 24.34 10.07
CA MET A 10 -12.33 23.27 9.42
C MET A 10 -11.29 22.32 8.84
N THR A 11 -10.94 21.28 9.61
CA THR A 11 -10.24 20.14 9.06
C THR A 11 -11.22 19.43 8.11
N LEU A 12 -11.13 19.76 6.81
CA LEU A 12 -11.72 18.91 5.80
C LEU A 12 -11.01 17.56 5.89
N GLY A 13 -11.63 16.62 6.58
CA GLY A 13 -11.23 15.25 6.53
C GLY A 13 -11.38 14.77 5.09
N LEU A 14 -10.28 14.69 4.37
CA LEU A 14 -10.22 14.04 3.07
C LEU A 14 -10.43 12.54 3.32
N ASN A 15 -11.68 12.09 3.24
CA ASN A 15 -12.01 10.68 3.22
C ASN A 15 -11.57 10.11 1.87
N ALA A 16 -10.45 9.38 1.84
CA ALA A 16 -10.02 8.66 0.66
C ALA A 16 -11.10 7.64 0.26
N THR A 17 -11.48 7.59 -1.02
CA THR A 17 -12.42 6.64 -1.60
C THR A 17 -11.73 5.49 -2.32
N GLU A 18 -10.40 5.51 -2.38
CA GLU A 18 -9.55 4.55 -3.05
C GLU A 18 -8.19 4.46 -2.38
N ILE A 19 -7.39 3.46 -2.78
CA ILE A 19 -6.00 3.33 -2.31
C ILE A 19 -5.15 4.45 -2.92
N ASN A 20 -4.36 5.11 -2.08
CA ASN A 20 -3.46 6.19 -2.48
C ASN A 20 -2.12 5.62 -2.96
N TRP A 21 -2.09 5.01 -4.13
CA TRP A 21 -0.91 4.37 -4.68
C TRP A 21 0.22 5.36 -5.01
N PHE A 22 1.40 5.10 -4.49
CA PHE A 22 2.64 5.66 -5.02
C PHE A 22 3.10 4.82 -6.21
N GLU A 23 3.77 5.45 -7.17
CA GLU A 23 4.32 4.77 -8.35
C GLU A 23 5.85 4.68 -8.34
N SER A 24 6.48 5.24 -7.31
CA SER A 24 7.93 5.20 -7.09
C SER A 24 8.25 4.54 -5.77
N TYR A 25 9.09 3.51 -5.81
CA TYR A 25 9.62 2.87 -4.61
C TYR A 25 10.43 3.85 -3.77
N THR A 26 11.31 4.62 -4.40
CA THR A 26 12.19 5.57 -3.72
C THR A 26 11.40 6.62 -2.94
N LYS A 27 10.40 7.23 -3.57
CA LYS A 27 9.52 8.20 -2.90
C LYS A 27 8.72 7.57 -1.76
N ALA A 28 8.16 6.39 -2.01
CA ALA A 28 7.38 5.69 -1.00
C ALA A 28 8.23 5.29 0.20
N SER A 29 9.48 4.87 -0.01
CA SER A 29 10.39 4.50 1.09
C SER A 29 10.73 5.68 1.98
N GLU A 30 10.91 6.88 1.43
CA GLU A 30 11.11 8.11 2.19
C GLU A 30 9.89 8.42 3.08
N ILE A 31 8.70 8.30 2.53
CA ILE A 31 7.44 8.51 3.27
C ILE A 31 7.27 7.43 4.36
N ALA A 32 7.53 6.18 4.02
CA ALA A 32 7.46 5.07 4.98
C ALA A 32 8.38 5.27 6.17
N LYS A 33 9.60 5.77 5.93
CA LYS A 33 10.54 6.11 6.98
C LYS A 33 10.02 7.24 7.87
N SER A 34 9.52 8.33 7.27
CA SER A 34 9.04 9.49 8.01
C SER A 34 7.76 9.21 8.81
N GLN A 35 6.87 8.37 8.29
CA GLN A 35 5.61 8.01 8.95
C GLN A 35 5.70 6.74 9.80
N ASN A 36 6.83 6.06 9.78
CA ASN A 36 7.02 4.78 10.49
C ASN A 36 5.93 3.76 10.16
N LYS A 37 5.73 3.53 8.86
CA LYS A 37 4.77 2.55 8.32
C LYS A 37 5.47 1.59 7.38
N PRO A 38 5.01 0.32 7.31
CA PRO A 38 5.49 -0.61 6.29
C PRO A 38 4.99 -0.20 4.91
N MET A 39 5.72 -0.60 3.88
CA MET A 39 5.29 -0.48 2.49
C MET A 39 4.57 -1.74 2.04
N LEU A 40 3.51 -1.57 1.27
CA LEU A 40 2.86 -2.63 0.50
C LEU A 40 3.22 -2.43 -0.97
N LEU A 41 4.08 -3.29 -1.51
CA LEU A 41 4.45 -3.24 -2.93
C LEU A 41 3.54 -4.18 -3.71
N PHE A 42 2.84 -3.63 -4.68
CA PHE A 42 2.01 -4.35 -5.62
C PHE A 42 2.70 -4.36 -6.99
N ILE A 43 3.35 -5.49 -7.32
CA ILE A 43 3.97 -5.70 -8.62
C ILE A 43 2.91 -6.22 -9.58
N ASN A 44 2.67 -5.48 -10.65
CA ASN A 44 1.59 -5.77 -11.60
C ASN A 44 1.99 -5.45 -13.04
N ARG A 45 1.12 -5.80 -13.97
CA ARG A 45 1.26 -5.47 -15.39
C ARG A 45 -0.13 -5.34 -16.01
N ILE A 46 -0.20 -4.79 -17.22
CA ILE A 46 -1.47 -4.52 -17.93
C ILE A 46 -2.20 -5.83 -18.28
N ASP A 47 -1.49 -6.81 -18.85
CA ASP A 47 -2.07 -8.07 -19.33
C ASP A 47 -2.13 -9.15 -18.23
N CYS A 48 -2.66 -8.80 -17.07
CA CYS A 48 -2.71 -9.70 -15.92
C CYS A 48 -4.13 -9.75 -15.37
N GLY A 49 -4.84 -10.84 -15.64
CA GLY A 49 -6.23 -11.01 -15.19
C GLY A 49 -6.37 -11.01 -13.67
N ALA A 50 -5.45 -11.64 -12.96
CA ALA A 50 -5.44 -11.65 -11.50
C ALA A 50 -5.11 -10.27 -10.91
N CYS A 51 -4.25 -9.48 -11.56
CA CYS A 51 -4.00 -8.10 -11.17
C CYS A 51 -5.25 -7.25 -11.31
N GLN A 52 -5.98 -7.43 -12.42
CA GLN A 52 -7.23 -6.72 -12.67
C GLN A 52 -8.30 -7.06 -11.63
N MET A 53 -8.42 -8.34 -11.29
CA MET A 53 -9.33 -8.79 -10.22
C MET A 53 -8.99 -8.13 -8.88
N MET A 54 -7.71 -8.06 -8.52
CA MET A 54 -7.28 -7.37 -7.30
C MET A 54 -7.69 -5.89 -7.32
N LYS A 55 -7.45 -5.20 -8.44
CA LYS A 55 -7.79 -3.77 -8.60
C LYS A 55 -9.29 -3.50 -8.53
N GLU A 56 -10.11 -4.34 -9.16
CA GLU A 56 -11.55 -4.12 -9.31
C GLU A 56 -12.38 -4.63 -8.13
N ILE A 57 -11.93 -5.69 -7.46
CA ILE A 57 -12.71 -6.37 -6.41
C ILE A 57 -12.07 -6.17 -5.03
N VAL A 58 -10.82 -6.54 -4.85
CA VAL A 58 -10.18 -6.55 -3.53
C VAL A 58 -9.84 -5.12 -3.09
N PHE A 59 -9.20 -4.34 -3.94
CA PHE A 59 -8.76 -2.98 -3.60
C PHE A 59 -9.87 -1.94 -3.58
N THR A 60 -11.07 -2.30 -4.00
CA THR A 60 -12.27 -1.46 -3.90
C THR A 60 -13.17 -1.85 -2.72
N ASP A 61 -12.81 -2.92 -2.01
CA ASP A 61 -13.54 -3.34 -0.82
C ASP A 61 -13.48 -2.27 0.27
N LYS A 62 -14.65 -1.94 0.83
CA LYS A 62 -14.83 -0.84 1.80
C LYS A 62 -14.15 -1.06 3.14
N ILE A 63 -13.66 -2.25 3.42
CA ILE A 63 -12.85 -2.58 4.60
C ILE A 63 -11.37 -2.56 4.26
N ILE A 64 -11.00 -3.08 3.09
CA ILE A 64 -9.60 -3.29 2.69
C ILE A 64 -8.91 -1.99 2.31
N TYR A 65 -9.50 -1.17 1.42
CA TYR A 65 -8.78 0.03 0.98
C TYR A 65 -8.52 1.04 2.10
N PRO A 66 -9.45 1.28 3.06
CA PRO A 66 -9.14 2.15 4.19
C PRO A 66 -8.08 1.56 5.11
N TYR A 67 -8.09 0.25 5.31
CA TYR A 67 -7.09 -0.45 6.11
C TYR A 67 -5.68 -0.30 5.51
N ILE A 68 -5.56 -0.46 4.20
CA ILE A 68 -4.28 -0.25 3.49
C ILE A 68 -3.80 1.20 3.63
N ASN A 69 -4.67 2.18 3.38
CA ASN A 69 -4.31 3.60 3.49
C ASN A 69 -3.88 3.98 4.91
N GLU A 70 -4.49 3.40 5.93
CA GLU A 70 -4.18 3.69 7.33
C GLU A 70 -2.85 3.08 7.78
N HIS A 71 -2.58 1.83 7.40
CA HIS A 71 -1.49 1.03 7.97
C HIS A 71 -0.26 0.88 7.08
N PHE A 72 -0.36 1.20 5.81
CA PHE A 72 0.71 1.01 4.83
C PHE A 72 0.99 2.26 4.01
N ILE A 73 2.17 2.29 3.42
CA ILE A 73 2.47 3.14 2.27
C ILE A 73 2.34 2.23 1.03
N PRO A 74 1.24 2.33 0.27
CA PRO A 74 0.99 1.45 -0.86
C PRO A 74 1.73 1.92 -2.11
N VAL A 75 2.39 1.00 -2.81
CA VAL A 75 3.20 1.27 -4.01
C VAL A 75 2.77 0.33 -5.12
N SER A 76 2.33 0.87 -6.23
CA SER A 76 2.01 0.11 -7.44
C SER A 76 3.17 0.21 -8.43
N LEU A 77 3.77 -0.92 -8.76
CA LEU A 77 4.95 -1.00 -9.60
C LEU A 77 4.71 -1.90 -10.81
N ASN A 78 5.12 -1.43 -12.00
CA ASN A 78 5.10 -2.25 -13.21
C ASN A 78 6.26 -3.25 -13.16
N ILE A 79 6.00 -4.52 -13.46
CA ILE A 79 7.00 -5.59 -13.41
C ILE A 79 8.19 -5.34 -14.35
N ASN A 80 7.95 -4.68 -15.48
CA ASN A 80 8.97 -4.46 -16.51
C ASN A 80 9.78 -3.19 -16.29
N LYS A 81 9.26 -2.23 -15.55
CA LYS A 81 9.90 -0.94 -15.33
C LYS A 81 9.50 -0.35 -13.99
N ASN A 82 10.39 -0.45 -13.03
CA ASN A 82 10.21 0.14 -11.71
C ASN A 82 11.57 0.40 -11.03
N ASP A 83 11.55 1.16 -9.96
CA ASP A 83 12.74 1.59 -9.20
C ASP A 83 12.97 0.79 -7.92
N ALA A 84 12.32 -0.35 -7.75
CA ALA A 84 12.55 -1.21 -6.59
C ALA A 84 13.93 -1.90 -6.65
N PRO A 85 14.53 -2.19 -5.48
CA PRO A 85 15.77 -2.96 -5.43
C PRO A 85 15.64 -4.33 -6.12
N LYS A 86 16.75 -4.87 -6.62
CA LYS A 86 16.78 -6.18 -7.28
C LYS A 86 16.17 -7.30 -6.43
N THR A 87 16.38 -7.24 -5.13
CA THR A 87 15.84 -8.22 -4.16
C THR A 87 14.31 -8.23 -4.09
N LEU A 88 13.66 -7.17 -4.58
CA LEU A 88 12.20 -7.02 -4.59
C LEU A 88 11.59 -7.06 -5.99
N GLN A 89 12.40 -7.37 -7.01
CA GLN A 89 11.89 -7.65 -8.35
C GLN A 89 11.21 -9.01 -8.38
N SER A 90 10.26 -9.18 -9.30
CA SER A 90 9.51 -10.43 -9.45
C SER A 90 9.40 -10.78 -10.93
N GLU A 91 9.26 -12.07 -11.22
CA GLU A 91 8.96 -12.59 -12.55
C GLU A 91 7.46 -12.90 -12.72
N MET A 92 6.68 -12.80 -11.66
CA MET A 92 5.26 -13.14 -11.63
C MET A 92 4.40 -11.96 -11.18
N THR A 93 3.19 -11.89 -11.73
CA THR A 93 2.19 -10.90 -11.32
C THR A 93 0.84 -11.56 -11.02
N PRO A 94 0.08 -11.05 -10.04
CA PRO A 94 0.50 -10.04 -9.07
C PRO A 94 1.47 -10.62 -8.05
N THR A 95 2.42 -9.82 -7.60
CA THR A 95 3.30 -10.13 -6.47
C THR A 95 3.15 -9.02 -5.44
N PHE A 96 3.04 -9.41 -4.17
CA PHE A 96 2.91 -8.48 -3.06
C PHE A 96 4.08 -8.65 -2.11
N HIS A 97 4.86 -7.57 -1.93
CA HIS A 97 5.91 -7.51 -0.91
C HIS A 97 5.46 -6.61 0.23
N PHE A 98 5.72 -7.07 1.44
CA PHE A 98 5.47 -6.32 2.67
C PHE A 98 6.82 -6.02 3.30
N VAL A 99 7.25 -4.76 3.22
CA VAL A 99 8.63 -4.40 3.54
C VAL A 99 8.71 -3.13 4.39
N LYS A 100 9.82 -2.99 5.09
CA LYS A 100 10.20 -1.73 5.73
C LYS A 100 10.78 -0.77 4.71
N TYR A 101 10.97 0.49 5.11
CA TYR A 101 11.55 1.52 4.24
C TYR A 101 12.91 1.14 3.65
N ASP A 102 13.68 0.29 4.32
CA ASP A 102 14.99 -0.20 3.87
C ASP A 102 14.92 -1.45 2.97
N GLY A 103 13.71 -1.92 2.65
CA GLY A 103 13.49 -3.11 1.84
C GLY A 103 13.47 -4.43 2.60
N THR A 104 13.67 -4.42 3.91
CA THR A 104 13.58 -5.62 4.75
C THR A 104 12.16 -6.14 4.79
N LYS A 105 11.97 -7.42 4.46
CA LYS A 105 10.65 -8.05 4.49
C LYS A 105 10.13 -8.23 5.91
N VAL A 106 8.88 -7.84 6.16
CA VAL A 106 8.18 -8.06 7.43
C VAL A 106 7.43 -9.38 7.45
N ARG A 107 7.16 -9.95 6.28
CA ARG A 107 6.59 -11.29 6.10
C ARG A 107 6.96 -11.84 4.73
N GLU A 108 6.61 -13.11 4.50
CA GLU A 108 6.82 -13.76 3.21
C GLU A 108 6.09 -13.04 2.08
N THR A 109 6.72 -13.01 0.92
CA THR A 109 6.14 -12.51 -0.32
C THR A 109 4.91 -13.31 -0.70
N LEU A 110 3.85 -12.63 -1.09
CA LEU A 110 2.62 -13.23 -1.56
C LEU A 110 2.58 -13.15 -3.09
N VAL A 111 2.36 -14.28 -3.76
CA VAL A 111 2.24 -14.36 -5.22
C VAL A 111 0.84 -14.81 -5.60
N GLY A 112 0.27 -14.16 -6.61
CA GLY A 112 -1.06 -14.46 -7.13
C GLY A 112 -2.18 -13.68 -6.48
N GLY A 113 -3.33 -13.64 -7.14
CA GLY A 113 -4.54 -13.01 -6.62
C GLY A 113 -5.13 -13.79 -5.45
N LYS A 114 -5.74 -13.07 -4.51
CA LYS A 114 -6.39 -13.63 -3.32
C LYS A 114 -7.76 -13.01 -3.11
N THR A 115 -8.66 -13.74 -2.48
CA THR A 115 -9.96 -13.21 -2.05
C THR A 115 -9.78 -12.14 -0.98
N GLY A 116 -10.77 -11.24 -0.86
CA GLY A 116 -10.70 -10.13 0.09
C GLY A 116 -10.48 -10.55 1.53
N LYS A 117 -11.19 -11.56 1.99
CA LYS A 117 -11.07 -12.08 3.36
C LYS A 117 -9.67 -12.62 3.66
N PHE A 118 -9.12 -13.41 2.74
CA PHE A 118 -7.78 -13.95 2.88
C PHE A 118 -6.73 -12.83 2.84
N TYR A 119 -6.90 -11.89 1.92
CA TYR A 119 -5.98 -10.77 1.76
C TYR A 119 -5.97 -9.86 3.01
N LEU A 120 -7.13 -9.60 3.60
CA LEU A 120 -7.22 -8.81 4.83
C LEU A 120 -6.44 -9.47 5.98
N ASN A 121 -6.52 -10.78 6.11
CA ASN A 121 -5.74 -11.51 7.13
C ASN A 121 -4.24 -11.36 6.89
N ILE A 122 -3.79 -11.42 5.65
CA ILE A 122 -2.38 -11.19 5.28
C ILE A 122 -1.94 -9.77 5.66
N LEU A 123 -2.76 -8.77 5.37
CA LEU A 123 -2.48 -7.38 5.75
C LEU A 123 -2.32 -7.23 7.28
N LYS A 124 -3.19 -7.85 8.04
CA LYS A 124 -3.14 -7.81 9.52
C LYS A 124 -1.90 -8.51 10.06
N GLU A 125 -1.50 -9.63 9.48
CA GLU A 125 -0.24 -10.31 9.81
C GLU A 125 0.97 -9.41 9.57
N ALA A 126 1.01 -8.72 8.43
CA ALA A 126 2.09 -7.81 8.10
C ALA A 126 2.19 -6.65 9.08
N VAL A 127 1.06 -6.06 9.47
CA VAL A 127 1.00 -4.98 10.46
C VAL A 127 1.51 -5.47 11.83
N ALA A 128 1.08 -6.65 12.27
CA ALA A 128 1.53 -7.24 13.53
C ALA A 128 3.04 -7.54 13.54
N ALA A 129 3.57 -8.00 12.42
CA ALA A 129 5.00 -8.34 12.27
C ALA A 129 5.90 -7.10 12.18
N TYR A 130 5.35 -5.96 11.79
CA TYR A 130 6.10 -4.72 11.63
C TYR A 130 6.56 -4.09 12.95
N LYS A 131 5.95 -4.42 14.04
CA LYS A 131 6.25 -3.86 15.38
C LYS A 131 7.64 -4.21 15.88
#